data_e486b7f2757118aec3145e6bf12058e0
#
_entry.id   e486b7f2757118aec3145e6bf12058e0
#
_cell.length_a   1.000
_cell.length_b   1.000
_cell.length_c   1.000
_cell.angle_alpha   90.00
_cell.angle_beta   90.00
_cell.angle_gamma   90.00
#
_symmetry.space_group_name_H-M   'P 1'
#
loop_
_entity.id
_entity.type
_entity.pdbx_description
1 polymer ?
#
loop_
_entity_poly.entity_id
_entity_poly.type
_entity_poly.pdbx_seq_one_letter_code
_entity_poly.pdbx_strand_id
1 'polypeptide(L)'
;LVVDGISVNSGNIAYFPGVADGPGRRISTPLPPVLALRDGQPWLGIGSPGASCHSMTLVLLNLLHYGMDLEAAIEAPRFRLVPDRLPATGAWLGTFETETRLPEQTLRGLARFGMKIEPLGDFNWHMGSMQAVLRDAESGNLLGAADSRRGGYASGF
;
A
#
# COMPACT_ATOMS: atom_id res chain seq x y z
N LEU A 1 -17.90 -11.05 14.63
CA LEU A 1 -17.93 -12.52 14.70
C LEU A 1 -16.51 -13.06 14.85
N VAL A 2 -16.29 -13.96 15.78
CA VAL A 2 -15.01 -14.66 15.98
C VAL A 2 -15.28 -16.15 15.82
N VAL A 3 -14.50 -16.82 14.98
CA VAL A 3 -14.56 -18.27 14.76
C VAL A 3 -13.17 -18.83 14.99
N ASP A 4 -13.04 -19.80 15.89
CA ASP A 4 -11.76 -20.45 16.26
C ASP A 4 -10.65 -19.43 16.65
N GLY A 5 -11.04 -18.37 17.35
CA GLY A 5 -10.11 -17.30 17.75
C GLY A 5 -9.76 -16.29 16.65
N ILE A 6 -10.27 -16.45 15.43
CA ILE A 6 -10.04 -15.58 14.30
C ILE A 6 -11.21 -14.61 14.13
N SER A 7 -10.91 -13.33 14.11
CA SER A 7 -11.90 -12.29 13.79
C SER A 7 -12.32 -12.38 12.32
N VAL A 8 -13.60 -12.62 12.09
CA VAL A 8 -14.15 -12.67 10.73
C VAL A 8 -14.45 -11.26 10.25
N ASN A 9 -13.82 -10.89 9.13
CA ASN A 9 -14.00 -9.58 8.51
C ASN A 9 -15.44 -9.42 7.97
N SER A 10 -16.15 -8.37 8.41
CA SER A 10 -17.49 -8.02 7.92
C SER A 10 -17.50 -6.77 7.03
N GLY A 11 -16.39 -6.06 6.90
CA GLY A 11 -16.32 -4.76 6.23
C GLY A 11 -16.41 -4.81 4.71
N ASN A 12 -16.07 -5.93 4.09
CA ASN A 12 -16.00 -6.04 2.62
C ASN A 12 -17.37 -5.96 1.94
N ILE A 13 -18.43 -6.37 2.60
CA ILE A 13 -19.79 -6.35 2.05
C ILE A 13 -20.27 -4.91 1.78
N ALA A 14 -19.84 -3.95 2.58
CA ALA A 14 -20.23 -2.56 2.42
C ALA A 14 -19.54 -1.85 1.24
N TYR A 15 -18.35 -2.32 0.85
CA TYR A 15 -17.56 -1.72 -0.24
C TYR A 15 -17.90 -2.29 -1.63
N PHE A 16 -18.52 -3.45 -1.71
CA PHE A 16 -18.84 -4.13 -2.96
C PHE A 16 -20.29 -4.58 -2.99
N PRO A 17 -21.24 -3.63 -3.15
CA PRO A 17 -22.66 -3.99 -3.29
C PRO A 17 -22.86 -4.89 -4.52
N GLY A 18 -23.59 -5.98 -4.37
CA GLY A 18 -23.85 -6.97 -5.41
C GLY A 18 -22.92 -8.20 -5.37
N VAL A 19 -21.96 -8.25 -4.45
CA VAL A 19 -21.04 -9.40 -4.33
C VAL A 19 -21.50 -10.43 -3.31
N ALA A 20 -22.53 -10.12 -2.51
CA ALA A 20 -23.07 -11.00 -1.48
C ALA A 20 -24.07 -12.04 -2.06
N ASP A 21 -23.63 -12.84 -3.04
CA ASP A 21 -24.48 -13.84 -3.68
C ASP A 21 -24.65 -15.14 -2.85
N GLY A 22 -24.33 -15.08 -1.55
CA GLY A 22 -24.54 -16.19 -0.62
C GLY A 22 -23.28 -16.93 -0.16
N PRO A 23 -23.43 -17.93 0.69
CA PRO A 23 -22.32 -18.71 1.25
C PRO A 23 -21.45 -19.39 0.17
N GLY A 24 -20.14 -19.50 0.43
CA GLY A 24 -19.19 -20.18 -0.46
C GLY A 24 -18.73 -19.37 -1.66
N ARG A 25 -19.16 -18.14 -1.83
CA ARG A 25 -18.71 -17.24 -2.91
C ARG A 25 -17.39 -16.55 -2.54
N ARG A 26 -16.53 -16.37 -3.51
CA ARG A 26 -15.32 -15.54 -3.40
C ARG A 26 -15.67 -14.09 -3.64
N ILE A 27 -15.20 -13.22 -2.76
CA ILE A 27 -15.36 -11.77 -2.87
C ILE A 27 -14.03 -11.19 -3.37
N SER A 28 -14.09 -10.31 -4.36
CA SER A 28 -12.93 -9.49 -4.74
C SER A 28 -12.65 -8.46 -3.65
N THR A 29 -11.38 -8.31 -3.28
CA THR A 29 -10.95 -7.32 -2.29
C THR A 29 -9.79 -6.50 -2.80
N PRO A 30 -9.74 -5.18 -2.55
CA PRO A 30 -8.60 -4.34 -2.88
C PRO A 30 -7.47 -4.41 -1.83
N LEU A 31 -7.57 -5.30 -0.86
CA LEU A 31 -6.57 -5.46 0.19
C LEU A 31 -5.57 -6.56 -0.20
N PRO A 32 -4.38 -6.22 -0.73
CA PRO A 32 -3.36 -7.18 -1.11
C PRO A 32 -2.38 -7.40 0.05
N PRO A 33 -2.61 -8.35 0.96
CA PRO A 33 -1.56 -8.78 1.87
C PRO A 33 -0.47 -9.48 1.07
N VAL A 34 0.78 -9.24 1.41
CA VAL A 34 1.93 -9.88 0.79
C VAL A 34 2.70 -10.66 1.84
N LEU A 35 3.04 -11.90 1.52
CA LEU A 35 4.03 -12.69 2.22
C LEU A 35 5.12 -13.05 1.22
N ALA A 36 6.32 -12.52 1.42
CA ALA A 36 7.48 -12.86 0.62
C ALA A 36 8.35 -13.89 1.32
N LEU A 37 8.88 -14.81 0.53
CA LEU A 37 9.82 -15.82 0.99
C LEU A 37 11.21 -15.51 0.42
N ARG A 38 12.25 -15.80 1.20
CA ARG A 38 13.65 -15.80 0.77
C ARG A 38 14.23 -17.16 1.10
N ASP A 39 14.77 -17.85 0.10
CA ASP A 39 15.31 -19.20 0.23
C ASP A 39 14.33 -20.18 0.89
N GLY A 40 13.06 -20.09 0.51
CA GLY A 40 11.96 -20.92 1.04
C GLY A 40 11.52 -20.59 2.46
N GLN A 41 12.10 -19.57 3.10
CA GLN A 41 11.74 -19.14 4.46
C GLN A 41 10.93 -17.82 4.42
N PRO A 42 9.95 -17.63 5.32
CA PRO A 42 9.26 -16.36 5.47
C PRO A 42 10.27 -15.23 5.72
N TRP A 43 10.22 -14.20 4.88
CA TRP A 43 11.12 -13.06 4.97
C TRP A 43 10.39 -11.75 5.27
N LEU A 44 9.29 -11.48 4.59
CA LEU A 44 8.53 -10.23 4.75
C LEU A 44 7.03 -10.52 4.74
N GLY A 45 6.33 -10.04 5.77
CA GLY A 45 4.88 -9.91 5.79
C GLY A 45 4.51 -8.43 5.75
N ILE A 46 3.66 -8.01 4.82
CA ILE A 46 3.27 -6.61 4.68
C ILE A 46 1.83 -6.47 4.20
N GLY A 47 1.12 -5.47 4.72
CA GLY A 47 -0.24 -5.14 4.34
C GLY A 47 -0.54 -3.65 4.49
N SER A 48 -1.59 -3.19 3.81
CA SER A 48 -2.01 -1.78 3.88
C SER A 48 -3.50 -1.63 3.64
N PRO A 49 -4.21 -0.81 4.41
CA PRO A 49 -5.51 -0.28 4.04
C PRO A 49 -5.35 0.89 3.06
N GLY A 50 -6.34 1.14 2.20
CA GLY A 50 -6.38 2.27 1.26
C GLY A 50 -5.24 2.22 0.24
N ALA A 51 -5.26 2.95 -0.84
CA ALA A 51 -4.25 3.01 -1.95
C ALA A 51 -3.28 1.81 -2.04
N SER A 52 -3.73 0.63 -1.62
CA SER A 52 -2.92 -0.50 -1.18
C SER A 52 -2.03 -1.06 -2.30
N CYS A 53 -2.54 -1.13 -3.55
CA CYS A 53 -1.73 -1.63 -4.67
C CYS A 53 -0.57 -0.68 -5.01
N HIS A 54 -0.84 0.62 -5.13
CA HIS A 54 0.20 1.61 -5.44
C HIS A 54 1.26 1.68 -4.33
N SER A 55 0.81 1.85 -3.10
CA SER A 55 1.70 1.99 -1.94
C SER A 55 2.49 0.73 -1.67
N MET A 56 1.87 -0.46 -1.82
CA MET A 56 2.55 -1.74 -1.70
C MET A 56 3.68 -1.87 -2.72
N THR A 57 3.39 -1.54 -3.99
CA THR A 57 4.40 -1.59 -5.06
C THR A 57 5.57 -0.66 -4.76
N LEU A 58 5.30 0.58 -4.31
CA LEU A 58 6.35 1.53 -3.98
C LEU A 58 7.23 1.05 -2.84
N VAL A 59 6.63 0.56 -1.74
CA VAL A 59 7.40 0.05 -0.60
C VAL A 59 8.21 -1.19 -0.98
N LEU A 60 7.65 -2.12 -1.75
CA LEU A 60 8.39 -3.28 -2.22
C LEU A 60 9.56 -2.89 -3.15
N LEU A 61 9.39 -1.90 -4.04
CA LEU A 61 10.48 -1.37 -4.85
C LEU A 61 11.58 -0.73 -3.99
N ASN A 62 11.19 0.05 -2.98
CA ASN A 62 12.14 0.65 -2.06
C ASN A 62 12.99 -0.39 -1.32
N LEU A 63 12.35 -1.46 -0.85
CA LEU A 63 13.03 -2.55 -0.15
C LEU A 63 13.90 -3.40 -1.10
N LEU A 64 13.32 -3.85 -2.24
CA LEU A 64 13.91 -4.90 -3.05
C LEU A 64 14.87 -4.36 -4.11
N HIS A 65 14.58 -3.17 -4.66
CA HIS A 65 15.36 -2.58 -5.74
C HIS A 65 16.32 -1.51 -5.26
N TYR A 66 15.85 -0.63 -4.36
CA TYR A 66 16.68 0.45 -3.84
C TYR A 66 17.42 0.10 -2.54
N GLY A 67 17.14 -1.06 -1.94
CA GLY A 67 17.83 -1.55 -0.74
C GLY A 67 17.63 -0.67 0.50
N MET A 68 16.51 0.05 0.57
CA MET A 68 16.17 0.85 1.73
C MET A 68 15.87 -0.05 2.93
N ASP A 69 16.15 0.42 4.14
CA ASP A 69 15.65 -0.25 5.34
C ASP A 69 14.11 -0.19 5.43
N LEU A 70 13.53 -1.04 6.30
CA LEU A 70 12.08 -1.24 6.36
C LEU A 70 11.33 0.05 6.72
N GLU A 71 11.81 0.79 7.71
CA GLU A 71 11.20 2.02 8.19
C GLU A 71 11.28 3.12 7.13
N ALA A 72 12.49 3.35 6.58
CA ALA A 72 12.69 4.33 5.52
C ALA A 72 11.87 4.01 4.27
N ALA A 73 11.73 2.74 3.90
CA ALA A 73 10.92 2.32 2.76
C ALA A 73 9.42 2.62 2.96
N ILE A 74 8.91 2.44 4.18
CA ILE A 74 7.52 2.73 4.55
C ILE A 74 7.28 4.24 4.65
N GLU A 75 8.22 5.00 5.21
CA GLU A 75 8.12 6.45 5.40
C GLU A 75 8.36 7.25 4.10
N ALA A 76 8.97 6.65 3.07
CA ALA A 76 9.26 7.30 1.81
C ALA A 76 8.03 8.00 1.20
N PRO A 77 8.22 9.11 0.50
CA PRO A 77 7.13 9.83 -0.16
C PRO A 77 6.35 8.95 -1.13
N ARG A 78 5.03 9.10 -1.14
CA ARG A 78 4.14 8.29 -1.96
C ARG A 78 3.34 9.11 -2.94
N PHE A 79 2.84 8.40 -3.92
CA PHE A 79 1.87 8.88 -4.89
C PHE A 79 0.87 7.79 -5.22
N ARG A 80 -0.24 8.19 -5.82
CA ARG A 80 -1.19 7.27 -6.45
C ARG A 80 -1.78 7.88 -7.71
N LEU A 81 -2.10 7.04 -8.68
CA LEU A 81 -2.86 7.45 -9.85
C LEU A 81 -4.35 7.23 -9.55
N VAL A 82 -5.11 8.30 -9.63
CA VAL A 82 -6.58 8.25 -9.59
C VAL A 82 -7.07 8.38 -11.02
N PRO A 83 -7.59 7.29 -11.61
CA PRO A 83 -8.06 7.35 -12.99
C PRO A 83 -9.29 8.27 -13.06
N ASP A 84 -9.27 9.22 -13.98
CA ASP A 84 -10.49 9.91 -14.37
C ASP A 84 -11.44 8.87 -14.98
N ARG A 85 -12.76 9.10 -14.90
CA ARG A 85 -13.72 8.27 -15.62
C ARG A 85 -13.30 8.26 -17.08
N LEU A 86 -12.94 7.07 -17.59
CA LEU A 86 -12.42 6.88 -18.94
C LEU A 86 -13.31 7.64 -19.93
N PRO A 87 -12.79 8.62 -20.65
CA PRO A 87 -13.49 9.11 -21.81
C PRO A 87 -13.60 7.96 -22.82
N ALA A 88 -14.65 7.94 -23.61
CA ALA A 88 -14.90 6.91 -24.64
C ALA A 88 -13.72 6.69 -25.62
N THR A 89 -12.72 7.54 -25.58
CA THR A 89 -11.50 7.53 -26.41
C THR A 89 -10.40 6.59 -25.90
N GLY A 90 -10.55 5.95 -24.73
CA GLY A 90 -9.54 5.02 -24.19
C GLY A 90 -8.23 5.68 -23.72
N ALA A 91 -8.13 7.00 -23.75
CA ALA A 91 -6.96 7.70 -23.22
C ALA A 91 -6.98 7.64 -21.68
N TRP A 92 -5.92 7.12 -21.10
CA TRP A 92 -5.70 7.17 -19.65
C TRP A 92 -5.34 8.59 -19.23
N LEU A 93 -6.34 9.37 -18.91
CA LEU A 93 -6.16 10.65 -18.25
C LEU A 93 -6.51 10.43 -16.78
N GLY A 94 -5.59 10.71 -15.90
CA GLY A 94 -5.79 10.56 -14.47
C GLY A 94 -5.09 11.65 -13.69
N THR A 95 -5.54 11.86 -12.48
CA THR A 95 -4.87 12.76 -11.54
C THR A 95 -3.80 11.97 -10.80
N PHE A 96 -2.59 12.50 -10.81
CA PHE A 96 -1.47 11.98 -10.07
C PHE A 96 -1.42 12.68 -8.70
N GLU A 97 -2.08 12.10 -7.72
CA GLU A 97 -2.06 12.59 -6.36
C GLU A 97 -0.71 12.26 -5.71
N THR A 98 -0.08 13.25 -5.09
CA THR A 98 1.28 13.12 -4.55
C THR A 98 1.38 13.67 -3.14
N GLU A 99 2.31 13.12 -2.36
CA GLU A 99 2.78 13.81 -1.16
C GLU A 99 3.72 14.95 -1.54
N THR A 100 3.67 16.06 -0.78
CA THR A 100 4.49 17.26 -1.02
C THR A 100 5.98 17.02 -0.78
N ARG A 101 6.33 15.90 -0.14
CA ARG A 101 7.72 15.46 0.08
C ARG A 101 8.41 14.90 -1.16
N LEU A 102 7.69 14.69 -2.27
CA LEU A 102 8.32 14.29 -3.53
C LEU A 102 9.18 15.44 -4.10
N PRO A 103 10.37 15.14 -4.66
CA PRO A 103 11.22 16.18 -5.23
C PRO A 103 10.51 16.95 -6.34
N GLU A 104 10.62 18.27 -6.32
CA GLU A 104 9.97 19.13 -7.30
C GLU A 104 10.39 18.81 -8.74
N GLN A 105 11.65 18.42 -8.93
CA GLN A 105 12.15 17.99 -10.24
C GLN A 105 11.38 16.77 -10.77
N THR A 106 11.05 15.82 -9.92
CA THR A 106 10.23 14.64 -10.26
C THR A 106 8.84 15.07 -10.69
N LEU A 107 8.20 15.94 -9.91
CA LEU A 107 6.85 16.46 -10.22
C LEU A 107 6.83 17.22 -11.54
N ARG A 108 7.81 18.07 -11.80
CA ARG A 108 7.97 18.77 -13.08
C ARG A 108 8.18 17.80 -14.26
N GLY A 109 8.93 16.72 -14.03
CA GLY A 109 9.14 15.67 -15.02
C GLY A 109 7.83 15.00 -15.39
N LEU A 110 7.04 14.58 -14.41
CA LEU A 110 5.73 13.95 -14.61
C LEU A 110 4.73 14.88 -15.32
N ALA A 111 4.71 16.16 -14.97
CA ALA A 111 3.85 17.15 -15.63
C ALA A 111 4.16 17.31 -17.13
N ARG A 112 5.43 17.13 -17.55
CA ARG A 112 5.80 17.17 -18.98
C ARG A 112 5.21 16.02 -19.79
N PHE A 113 4.84 14.91 -19.15
CA PHE A 113 4.11 13.82 -19.78
C PHE A 113 2.60 14.03 -19.82
N GLY A 114 2.12 15.23 -19.50
CA GLY A 114 0.71 15.59 -19.52
C GLY A 114 -0.08 15.12 -18.29
N MET A 115 0.59 14.68 -17.24
CA MET A 115 -0.07 14.24 -16.00
C MET A 115 -0.54 15.46 -15.19
N LYS A 116 -1.79 15.43 -14.74
CA LYS A 116 -2.30 16.38 -13.76
C LYS A 116 -1.74 16.01 -12.38
N ILE A 117 -0.97 16.88 -11.78
CA ILE A 117 -0.38 16.69 -10.46
C ILE A 117 -1.24 17.37 -9.41
N GLU A 118 -1.61 16.65 -8.37
CA GLU A 118 -2.37 17.15 -7.23
C GLU A 118 -1.65 16.84 -5.92
N PRO A 119 -1.01 17.84 -5.29
CA PRO A 119 -0.36 17.64 -3.99
C PRO A 119 -1.41 17.56 -2.87
N LEU A 120 -1.29 16.55 -2.01
CA LEU A 120 -2.20 16.29 -0.90
C LEU A 120 -1.61 16.60 0.49
N GLY A 121 -0.43 17.22 0.54
CA GLY A 121 0.31 17.43 1.80
C GLY A 121 1.21 16.26 2.16
N ASP A 122 1.94 16.42 3.28
CA ASP A 122 2.86 15.40 3.77
C ASP A 122 2.11 14.29 4.50
N PHE A 123 2.62 13.06 4.41
CA PHE A 123 2.05 11.89 5.12
C PHE A 123 0.54 11.77 4.99
N ASN A 124 0.03 11.90 3.76
CA ASN A 124 -1.40 11.93 3.54
C ASN A 124 -2.03 10.54 3.74
N TRP A 125 -3.11 10.48 4.52
CA TRP A 125 -3.81 9.24 4.87
C TRP A 125 -4.41 8.49 3.66
N HIS A 126 -4.66 9.16 2.53
CA HIS A 126 -5.10 8.55 1.27
C HIS A 126 -4.03 7.63 0.67
N MET A 127 -2.75 7.84 1.01
CA MET A 127 -1.63 7.05 0.51
C MET A 127 -1.51 5.66 1.18
N GLY A 128 -2.52 5.25 1.93
CA GLY A 128 -2.50 3.98 2.66
C GLY A 128 -1.76 4.06 3.99
N SER A 129 -1.57 2.90 4.60
CA SER A 129 -0.85 2.77 5.88
C SER A 129 -0.21 1.38 5.94
N MET A 130 1.07 1.31 5.65
CA MET A 130 1.80 0.04 5.65
C MET A 130 2.03 -0.46 7.07
N GLN A 131 1.77 -1.75 7.26
CA GLN A 131 2.17 -2.48 8.45
C GLN A 131 3.04 -3.64 7.97
N ALA A 132 4.25 -3.76 8.48
CA ALA A 132 5.17 -4.77 8.00
C ALA A 132 5.98 -5.42 9.12
N VAL A 133 6.30 -6.69 8.92
CA VAL A 133 7.26 -7.43 9.72
C VAL A 133 8.27 -8.06 8.76
N LEU A 134 9.55 -7.81 8.99
CA LEU A 134 10.65 -8.36 8.23
C LEU A 134 11.52 -9.23 9.14
N ARG A 135 11.91 -10.41 8.66
CA ARG A 135 12.87 -11.27 9.35
C ARG A 135 14.27 -10.91 8.88
N ASP A 136 15.09 -10.47 9.80
CA ASP A 136 16.52 -10.27 9.56
C ASP A 136 17.22 -11.62 9.30
N ALA A 137 17.96 -11.70 8.20
CA ALA A 137 18.54 -12.96 7.76
C ALA A 137 19.76 -13.39 8.61
N GLU A 138 20.45 -12.45 9.22
CA GLU A 138 21.70 -12.72 9.98
C GLU A 138 21.35 -13.08 11.44
N SER A 139 20.54 -12.25 12.09
CA SER A 139 20.19 -12.45 13.51
C SER A 139 18.97 -13.35 13.71
N GLY A 140 18.12 -13.50 12.69
CA GLY A 140 16.82 -14.16 12.79
C GLY A 140 15.74 -13.34 13.52
N ASN A 141 16.07 -12.13 13.96
CA ASN A 141 15.15 -11.24 14.65
C ASN A 141 14.02 -10.75 13.71
N LEU A 142 12.89 -10.40 14.31
CA LEU A 142 11.79 -9.77 13.60
C LEU A 142 11.87 -8.26 13.78
N LEU A 143 11.87 -7.54 12.68
CA LEU A 143 11.80 -6.08 12.62
C LEU A 143 10.38 -5.67 12.24
N GLY A 144 9.68 -4.97 13.13
CA GLY A 144 8.36 -4.43 12.86
C GLY A 144 8.44 -2.97 12.45
N ALA A 145 7.69 -2.56 11.44
CA ALA A 145 7.51 -1.16 11.09
C ALA A 145 6.05 -0.83 10.78
N ALA A 146 5.63 0.35 11.18
CA ALA A 146 4.27 0.83 11.03
C ALA A 146 4.26 2.26 10.48
N ASP A 147 3.33 2.51 9.58
CA ASP A 147 3.19 3.76 8.85
C ASP A 147 2.58 4.86 9.72
N SER A 148 3.22 5.99 9.79
CA SER A 148 2.77 7.17 10.54
C SER A 148 1.52 7.83 9.93
N ARG A 149 1.22 7.58 8.64
CA ARG A 149 0.08 8.22 7.92
C ARG A 149 -1.28 7.95 8.55
N ARG A 150 -1.43 6.85 9.29
CA ARG A 150 -2.69 6.48 9.98
C ARG A 150 -2.48 6.06 11.43
N GLY A 151 -1.41 6.53 12.06
CA GLY A 151 -1.13 6.25 13.47
C GLY A 151 -0.82 4.77 13.76
N GLY A 152 -0.19 4.08 12.81
CA GLY A 152 0.31 2.73 13.02
C GLY A 152 1.40 2.70 14.08
N TYR A 153 1.51 1.57 14.77
CA TYR A 153 2.51 1.34 15.81
C TYR A 153 3.05 -0.08 15.72
N ALA A 154 4.36 -0.23 15.85
CA ALA A 154 5.03 -1.52 15.97
C ALA A 154 5.60 -1.67 17.37
N SER A 155 5.37 -2.82 18.00
CA SER A 155 5.97 -3.18 19.29
C SER A 155 6.42 -4.63 19.27
N GLY A 156 7.45 -4.92 20.05
CA GLY A 156 8.00 -6.26 20.19
C GLY A 156 8.58 -6.51 21.57
N PHE A 157 9.01 -7.71 21.83
CA PHE A 157 9.65 -8.16 23.07
C PHE A 157 10.80 -9.11 22.72
#